data_dd9b4783c09a7e0dd8bc2dfa35670ebf
#
_entry.id   dd9b4783c09a7e0dd8bc2dfa35670ebf
#
_cell.length_a   1.000
_cell.length_b   1.000
_cell.length_c   1.000
_cell.angle_alpha   90.00
_cell.angle_beta   90.00
_cell.angle_gamma   90.00
#
_symmetry.space_group_name_H-M   'P 1'
#
loop_
_entity.id
_entity.type
_entity.pdbx_description
1 polymer ?
#
loop_
_entity_poly.entity_id
_entity_poly.type
_entity_poly.pdbx_seq_one_letter_code
_entity_poly.pdbx_strand_id
1 'polypeptide(L)'
;MARLPVVAVINTNPDLIELLKTRIEVAGLVVLVIHIADIRAGLDLGAVLAQHQPEVIVYDVVMPYERNWRFLQHLRETTLRDYRFVLTTPNAVALSRLVGRDEKVYEVLDDRADIDAIVQAVREAARARPTK
;
A
#
# COMPACT_ATOMS: atom_id res chain seq x y z
N MET A 1 9.02 -23.89 8.21
CA MET A 1 9.60 -22.56 8.35
C MET A 1 8.60 -21.49 7.97
N ALA A 2 8.42 -20.52 8.82
CA ALA A 2 7.52 -19.42 8.54
C ALA A 2 8.09 -18.53 7.42
N ARG A 3 7.28 -18.25 6.44
CA ARG A 3 7.63 -17.35 5.36
C ARG A 3 7.63 -15.91 5.89
N LEU A 4 8.63 -15.12 5.51
CA LEU A 4 8.64 -13.70 5.85
C LEU A 4 7.49 -12.98 5.14
N PRO A 5 6.78 -12.09 5.84
CA PRO A 5 5.71 -11.31 5.22
C PRO A 5 6.22 -10.45 4.07
N VAL A 6 5.44 -10.39 3.00
CA VAL A 6 5.74 -9.57 1.83
C VAL A 6 4.84 -8.33 1.86
N VAL A 7 5.43 -7.17 1.64
CA VAL A 7 4.74 -5.89 1.57
C VAL A 7 4.93 -5.32 0.17
N ALA A 8 3.84 -5.02 -0.52
CA ALA A 8 3.92 -4.34 -1.81
C ALA A 8 3.88 -2.84 -1.58
N VAL A 9 4.84 -2.11 -2.12
CA VAL A 9 4.87 -0.64 -2.06
C VAL A 9 4.57 -0.11 -3.45
N ILE A 10 3.43 0.54 -3.60
CA ILE A 10 2.95 1.10 -4.86
C ILE A 10 2.94 2.62 -4.76
N ASN A 11 3.77 3.28 -5.55
CA ASN A 11 3.95 4.73 -5.45
C ASN A 11 4.44 5.29 -6.78
N THR A 12 4.41 6.63 -6.91
CA THR A 12 4.95 7.35 -8.07
C THR A 12 6.33 7.93 -7.79
N ASN A 13 6.70 8.13 -6.53
CA ASN A 13 7.93 8.79 -6.12
C ASN A 13 9.03 7.78 -5.85
N PRO A 14 10.06 7.68 -6.73
CA PRO A 14 11.12 6.67 -6.55
C PRO A 14 11.96 6.86 -5.29
N ASP A 15 12.15 8.09 -4.85
CA ASP A 15 12.92 8.35 -3.63
C ASP A 15 12.18 7.85 -2.38
N LEU A 16 10.88 8.07 -2.34
CA LEU A 16 10.05 7.60 -1.23
C LEU A 16 9.95 6.07 -1.25
N ILE A 17 9.84 5.48 -2.42
CA ILE A 17 9.84 4.01 -2.58
C ILE A 17 11.13 3.44 -1.99
N GLU A 18 12.27 4.01 -2.33
CA GLU A 18 13.56 3.50 -1.86
C GLU A 18 13.70 3.63 -0.35
N LEU A 19 13.26 4.76 0.20
CA LEU A 19 13.29 4.97 1.65
C LEU A 19 12.38 3.98 2.38
N LEU A 20 11.16 3.80 1.91
CA LEU A 20 10.23 2.84 2.50
C LEU A 20 10.75 1.42 2.40
N LYS A 21 11.28 1.05 1.24
CA LYS A 21 11.87 -0.27 1.03
C LYS A 21 12.96 -0.56 2.05
N THR A 22 13.91 0.36 2.21
CA THR A 22 15.01 0.19 3.13
C THR A 22 14.51 0.02 4.57
N ARG A 23 13.60 0.87 5.00
CA ARG A 23 13.09 0.84 6.38
C ARG A 23 12.24 -0.38 6.66
N ILE A 24 11.42 -0.78 5.71
CA ILE A 24 10.57 -1.97 5.87
C ILE A 24 11.44 -3.23 5.91
N GLU A 25 12.47 -3.30 5.08
CA GLU A 25 13.39 -4.45 5.08
C GLU A 25 14.17 -4.55 6.39
N VAL A 26 14.59 -3.42 6.94
CA VAL A 26 15.26 -3.39 8.26
C VAL A 26 14.32 -3.94 9.34
N ALA A 27 13.01 -3.74 9.20
CA ALA A 27 12.02 -4.24 10.14
C ALA A 27 11.74 -5.75 9.97
N GLY A 28 12.41 -6.43 9.04
CA GLY A 28 12.29 -7.88 8.86
C GLY A 28 11.24 -8.32 7.86
N LEU A 29 10.80 -7.41 6.97
CA LEU A 29 9.78 -7.71 5.98
C LEU A 29 10.39 -7.70 4.57
N VAL A 30 9.79 -8.44 3.65
CA VAL A 30 10.21 -8.46 2.25
C VAL A 30 9.40 -7.42 1.49
N VAL A 31 10.04 -6.63 0.63
CA VAL A 31 9.38 -5.56 -0.11
C VAL A 31 9.32 -5.87 -1.60
N LEU A 32 8.12 -5.75 -2.15
CA LEU A 32 7.88 -5.79 -3.58
C LEU A 32 7.58 -4.35 -4.02
N VAL A 33 8.40 -3.80 -4.92
CA VAL A 33 8.23 -2.42 -5.40
C VAL A 33 7.43 -2.43 -6.70
N ILE A 34 6.41 -1.58 -6.76
CA ILE A 34 5.60 -1.41 -7.98
C ILE A 34 5.43 0.08 -8.22
N HIS A 35 5.78 0.54 -9.42
CA HIS A 35 5.58 1.93 -9.82
C HIS A 35 4.20 2.10 -10.45
N ILE A 36 3.45 3.11 -10.01
CA ILE A 36 2.11 3.38 -10.56
C ILE A 36 2.16 3.59 -12.06
N ALA A 37 3.23 4.23 -12.55
CA ALA A 37 3.41 4.43 -13.98
C ALA A 37 3.41 3.11 -14.77
N ASP A 38 3.98 2.06 -14.20
CA ASP A 38 4.00 0.74 -14.84
C ASP A 38 2.61 0.12 -14.91
N ILE A 39 1.79 0.33 -13.88
CA ILE A 39 0.40 -0.14 -13.90
C ILE A 39 -0.36 0.55 -15.03
N ARG A 40 -0.20 1.85 -15.16
CA ARG A 40 -0.85 2.63 -16.22
C ARG A 40 -0.35 2.26 -17.62
N ALA A 41 0.88 1.78 -17.70
CA ALA A 41 1.48 1.34 -18.97
C ALA A 41 1.11 -0.10 -19.34
N GLY A 42 0.32 -0.78 -18.52
CA GLY A 42 -0.19 -2.11 -18.84
C GLY A 42 0.42 -3.26 -18.07
N LEU A 43 1.18 -2.98 -16.99
CA LEU A 43 1.68 -4.04 -16.12
C LEU A 43 0.53 -4.93 -15.65
N ASP A 44 0.69 -6.24 -15.75
CA ASP A 44 -0.29 -7.18 -15.22
C ASP A 44 -0.11 -7.28 -13.70
N LEU A 45 -0.76 -6.37 -13.01
CA LEU A 45 -0.67 -6.26 -11.55
C LEU A 45 -1.15 -7.52 -10.86
N GLY A 46 -2.23 -8.13 -11.38
CA GLY A 46 -2.75 -9.36 -10.80
C GLY A 46 -1.75 -10.51 -10.82
N ALA A 47 -1.03 -10.66 -11.94
CA ALA A 47 -0.01 -11.71 -12.07
C ALA A 47 1.15 -11.47 -11.11
N VAL A 48 1.61 -10.22 -11.00
CA VAL A 48 2.70 -9.86 -10.10
C VAL A 48 2.33 -10.15 -8.64
N LEU A 49 1.13 -9.74 -8.23
CA LEU A 49 0.68 -9.95 -6.86
C LEU A 49 0.44 -11.43 -6.57
N ALA A 50 -0.12 -12.17 -7.52
CA ALA A 50 -0.32 -13.61 -7.35
C ALA A 50 1.00 -14.35 -7.16
N GLN A 51 2.04 -13.91 -7.87
CA GLN A 51 3.36 -14.51 -7.78
C GLN A 51 4.01 -14.26 -6.41
N HIS A 52 3.88 -13.04 -5.89
CA HIS A 52 4.57 -12.62 -4.66
C HIS A 52 3.71 -12.73 -3.40
N GLN A 53 2.40 -12.75 -3.53
CA GLN A 53 1.43 -12.90 -2.44
C GLN A 53 1.69 -11.94 -1.26
N PRO A 54 1.65 -10.63 -1.48
CA PRO A 54 1.86 -9.69 -0.39
C PRO A 54 0.73 -9.74 0.63
N GLU A 55 1.05 -9.48 1.88
CA GLU A 55 0.06 -9.45 2.97
C GLU A 55 -0.52 -8.06 3.14
N VAL A 56 0.26 -7.03 2.79
CA VAL A 56 -0.14 -5.63 2.91
C VAL A 56 0.30 -4.89 1.67
N ILE A 57 -0.53 -3.96 1.22
CA ILE A 57 -0.19 -3.05 0.13
C ILE A 57 -0.10 -1.63 0.70
N VAL A 58 1.06 -1.00 0.57
CA VAL A 58 1.24 0.41 0.86
C VAL A 58 1.02 1.16 -0.44
N TYR A 59 -0.03 1.96 -0.50
CA TYR A 59 -0.43 2.63 -1.74
C TYR A 59 -0.52 4.13 -1.50
N ASP A 60 0.16 4.91 -2.35
CA ASP A 60 0.18 6.36 -2.24
C ASP A 60 -0.92 6.99 -3.09
N VAL A 61 -1.75 7.82 -2.46
CA VAL A 61 -2.84 8.53 -3.14
C VAL A 61 -2.51 10.02 -3.14
N VAL A 62 -2.27 10.57 -4.32
CA VAL A 62 -1.92 11.98 -4.50
C VAL A 62 -3.09 12.74 -5.12
N MET A 63 -2.97 14.07 -5.18
CA MET A 63 -3.98 14.90 -5.84
C MET A 63 -4.05 14.64 -7.34
N PRO A 64 -5.21 14.72 -7.97
CA PRO A 64 -6.51 14.98 -7.35
C PRO A 64 -7.03 13.72 -6.63
N TYR A 65 -7.37 13.89 -5.36
CA TYR A 65 -7.71 12.77 -4.48
C TYR A 65 -8.90 11.95 -4.97
N GLU A 66 -9.96 12.60 -5.42
CA GLU A 66 -11.15 11.90 -5.88
C GLU A 66 -10.86 10.97 -7.05
N ARG A 67 -10.10 11.46 -8.03
CA ARG A 67 -9.75 10.66 -9.22
C ARG A 67 -8.86 9.49 -8.84
N ASN A 68 -7.84 9.75 -8.03
CA ASN A 68 -6.86 8.72 -7.69
C ASN A 68 -7.42 7.71 -6.69
N TRP A 69 -8.31 8.13 -5.79
CA TRP A 69 -9.05 7.20 -4.95
C TRP A 69 -9.98 6.32 -5.77
N ARG A 70 -10.66 6.90 -6.75
CA ARG A 70 -11.52 6.14 -7.65
C ARG A 70 -10.74 5.12 -8.47
N PHE A 71 -9.55 5.48 -8.93
CA PHE A 71 -8.65 4.56 -9.62
C PHE A 71 -8.28 3.38 -8.73
N LEU A 72 -7.91 3.64 -7.49
CA LEU A 72 -7.59 2.60 -6.52
C LEU A 72 -8.83 1.71 -6.24
N GLN A 73 -10.01 2.31 -6.09
CA GLN A 73 -11.23 1.53 -5.90
C GLN A 73 -11.48 0.58 -7.05
N HIS A 74 -11.24 1.04 -8.28
CA HIS A 74 -11.36 0.18 -9.45
C HIS A 74 -10.39 -1.00 -9.39
N LEU A 75 -9.15 -0.76 -9.02
CA LEU A 75 -8.17 -1.83 -8.84
C LEU A 75 -8.60 -2.82 -7.75
N ARG A 76 -9.18 -2.31 -6.66
CA ARG A 76 -9.66 -3.14 -5.55
C ARG A 76 -10.84 -4.02 -5.94
N GLU A 77 -11.68 -3.54 -6.82
CA GLU A 77 -12.82 -4.33 -7.30
C GLU A 77 -12.41 -5.47 -8.23
N THR A 78 -11.29 -5.32 -8.89
CA THR A 78 -10.81 -6.28 -9.90
C THR A 78 -9.61 -7.09 -9.40
N THR A 79 -8.49 -6.42 -9.19
CA THR A 79 -7.19 -7.06 -8.96
C THR A 79 -6.80 -7.13 -7.49
N LEU A 80 -7.18 -6.11 -6.70
CA LEU A 80 -6.72 -5.96 -5.32
C LEU A 80 -7.80 -6.29 -4.29
N ARG A 81 -8.73 -7.16 -4.64
CA ARG A 81 -9.94 -7.43 -3.84
C ARG A 81 -9.65 -7.88 -2.42
N ASP A 82 -8.69 -8.74 -2.24
CA ASP A 82 -8.48 -9.42 -0.97
C ASP A 82 -7.29 -8.90 -0.17
N TYR A 83 -6.77 -7.75 -0.54
CA TYR A 83 -5.58 -7.21 0.10
C TYR A 83 -5.92 -6.15 1.15
N ARG A 84 -5.07 -6.05 2.15
CA ARG A 84 -5.15 -5.01 3.17
C ARG A 84 -4.25 -3.85 2.77
N PHE A 85 -4.72 -2.64 3.06
CA PHE A 85 -4.05 -1.42 2.62
C PHE A 85 -3.58 -0.56 3.78
N VAL A 86 -2.38 0.01 3.63
CA VAL A 86 -1.94 1.19 4.35
C VAL A 86 -1.82 2.27 3.28
N LEU A 87 -2.57 3.35 3.42
CA LEU A 87 -2.56 4.44 2.45
C LEU A 87 -1.64 5.56 2.92
N THR A 88 -0.81 6.05 2.03
CA THR A 88 0.00 7.25 2.27
C THR A 88 -0.47 8.35 1.33
N THR A 89 -0.35 9.62 1.76
CA THR A 89 -0.88 10.74 1.01
C THR A 89 -0.27 12.04 1.51
N PRO A 90 -0.18 13.10 0.67
CA PRO A 90 0.23 14.43 1.14
C PRO A 90 -0.73 15.07 2.13
N ASN A 91 -2.00 14.62 2.20
CA ASN A 91 -2.98 15.16 3.12
C ASN A 91 -3.90 14.07 3.64
N ALA A 92 -3.51 13.50 4.79
CA ALA A 92 -4.24 12.38 5.38
C ALA A 92 -5.67 12.74 5.78
N VAL A 93 -5.91 13.98 6.23
CA VAL A 93 -7.26 14.41 6.62
C VAL A 93 -8.19 14.42 5.41
N ALA A 94 -7.75 15.00 4.29
CA ALA A 94 -8.55 15.08 3.09
C ALA A 94 -8.85 13.69 2.52
N LEU A 95 -7.85 12.82 2.47
CA LEU A 95 -8.05 11.47 1.95
C LEU A 95 -8.94 10.65 2.88
N SER A 96 -8.76 10.77 4.19
CA SER A 96 -9.58 10.02 5.15
C SER A 96 -11.06 10.34 5.02
N ARG A 97 -11.41 11.56 4.66
CA ARG A 97 -12.80 11.94 4.42
C ARG A 97 -13.40 11.22 3.21
N LEU A 98 -12.61 11.03 2.17
CA LEU A 98 -13.05 10.30 0.98
C LEU A 98 -13.14 8.80 1.23
N VAL A 99 -12.17 8.25 1.95
CA VAL A 99 -12.12 6.82 2.24
C VAL A 99 -13.25 6.42 3.18
N GLY A 100 -13.54 7.26 4.18
CA GLY A 100 -14.54 6.94 5.19
C GLY A 100 -14.17 5.69 5.97
N ARG A 101 -15.16 4.85 6.25
CA ARG A 101 -14.93 3.57 6.92
C ARG A 101 -14.76 2.47 5.88
N ASP A 102 -13.57 1.93 5.81
CA ASP A 102 -13.25 0.85 4.89
C ASP A 102 -12.43 -0.20 5.64
N GLU A 103 -13.00 -1.38 5.79
CA GLU A 103 -12.42 -2.45 6.60
C GLU A 103 -11.06 -2.93 6.08
N LYS A 104 -10.80 -2.75 4.79
CA LYS A 104 -9.54 -3.20 4.17
C LYS A 104 -8.48 -2.12 4.20
N VAL A 105 -8.83 -0.89 4.54
CA VAL A 105 -7.87 0.19 4.75
C VAL A 105 -7.53 0.20 6.24
N TYR A 106 -6.34 -0.26 6.56
CA TYR A 106 -5.89 -0.34 7.95
C TYR A 106 -5.66 1.04 8.53
N GLU A 107 -4.97 1.89 7.77
CA GLU A 107 -4.64 3.25 8.22
C GLU A 107 -4.36 4.16 7.03
N VAL A 108 -4.64 5.45 7.22
CA VAL A 108 -4.29 6.51 6.27
C VAL A 108 -3.27 7.40 6.94
N LEU A 109 -2.07 7.53 6.36
CA LEU A 109 -0.96 8.26 6.93
C LEU A 109 -0.48 9.36 6.00
N ASP A 110 -0.06 10.47 6.59
CA ASP A 110 0.58 11.55 5.84
C ASP A 110 1.96 11.06 5.39
N ASP A 111 2.30 11.24 4.11
CA ASP A 111 3.58 10.77 3.58
C ASP A 111 4.78 11.59 4.08
N ARG A 112 4.52 12.74 4.72
CA ARG A 112 5.53 13.55 5.41
C ARG A 112 5.66 13.17 6.88
N ALA A 113 4.81 12.26 7.36
CA ALA A 113 4.87 11.79 8.73
C ALA A 113 6.18 11.02 8.95
N ASP A 114 6.48 10.76 10.20
CA ASP A 114 7.62 9.94 10.57
C ASP A 114 7.54 8.61 9.82
N ILE A 115 8.59 8.30 9.09
CA ILE A 115 8.68 7.06 8.30
C ILE A 115 8.49 5.84 9.22
N ASP A 116 8.91 5.93 10.47
CA ASP A 116 8.75 4.85 11.43
C ASP A 116 7.27 4.58 11.75
N ALA A 117 6.42 5.61 11.70
CA ALA A 117 4.98 5.44 11.86
C ALA A 117 4.37 4.64 10.70
N ILE A 118 4.85 4.86 9.49
CA ILE A 118 4.42 4.09 8.32
C ILE A 118 4.85 2.64 8.47
N VAL A 119 6.10 2.41 8.84
CA VAL A 119 6.63 1.05 9.05
C VAL A 119 5.85 0.33 10.15
N GLN A 120 5.53 1.03 11.24
CA GLN A 120 4.75 0.43 12.33
C GLN A 120 3.35 0.05 11.88
N ALA A 121 2.67 0.91 11.11
CA ALA A 121 1.35 0.60 10.57
C ALA A 121 1.39 -0.61 9.63
N VAL A 122 2.43 -0.71 8.81
CA VAL A 122 2.64 -1.84 7.91
C VAL A 122 2.81 -3.14 8.71
N ARG A 123 3.63 -3.11 9.76
CA ARG A 123 3.86 -4.28 10.61
C ARG A 123 2.57 -4.73 11.30
N GLU A 124 1.81 -3.78 11.81
CA GLU A 124 0.54 -4.08 12.46
C GLU A 124 -0.48 -4.67 11.48
N ALA A 125 -0.56 -4.08 10.28
CA ALA A 125 -1.45 -4.56 9.23
C ALA A 125 -1.08 -5.98 8.78
N ALA A 126 0.21 -6.27 8.70
CA ALA A 126 0.69 -7.61 8.32
C ALA A 126 0.35 -8.65 9.39
N ARG A 127 0.31 -8.26 10.67
CA ARG A 127 -0.04 -9.17 11.77
C ARG A 127 -1.54 -9.37 11.90
N ALA A 128 -2.32 -8.35 11.56
CA ALA A 128 -3.77 -8.39 11.70
C ALA A 128 -4.38 -9.19 10.54
N ARG A 129 -4.36 -10.50 10.66
CA ARG A 129 -4.89 -11.37 9.62
C ARG A 129 -6.41 -11.25 9.54
N PRO A 130 -6.96 -11.28 8.31
CA PRO A 130 -8.41 -11.31 8.19
C PRO A 130 -8.95 -12.57 8.85
N THR A 131 -9.99 -12.40 9.63
CA THR A 131 -10.72 -13.52 10.19
C THR A 131 -11.48 -14.20 9.07
N LYS A 132 -11.24 -15.44 8.88
CA LYS A 132 -12.01 -16.19 7.91
C LYS A 132 -13.28 -16.73 8.53
#